data_0aa80407081af0fdd448f486423a4c0a
#
_entry.id   0aa80407081af0fdd448f486423a4c0a
#
_cell.length_a   1.000
_cell.length_b   1.000
_cell.length_c   1.000
_cell.angle_alpha   90.00
_cell.angle_beta   90.00
_cell.angle_gamma   90.00
#
_symmetry.space_group_name_H-M   'P 1'
#
loop_
_entity.id
_entity.type
_entity.pdbx_description
1 polymer ?
#
loop_
_entity_poly.entity_id
_entity_poly.type
_entity_poly.pdbx_seq_one_letter_code
_entity_poly.pdbx_strand_id
1 'polypeptide(L)'
;IPLRKAILWNDTRNSIQCRQIENIYGERLNYNPILEGFTLPKMLWVQQHEPEIWSRVDVFMLPKDYLRYCLTQTIHMEYSDACSTLLFNPENCEWTRDVGDTFNIGDIYPPLVQSHSYVGNVTESLANELGLSSDVAVYAGGGDNACGAIGAGVIHDKSALCSIGTSGVVLNV
;
A
#
# COMPACT_ATOMS: atom_id res chain seq x y z
N ILE A 1 -17.12 -2.29 -0.67
CA ILE A 1 -17.47 -1.26 -1.68
C ILE A 1 -16.64 -0.01 -1.39
N PRO A 2 -15.94 0.56 -2.38
CA PRO A 2 -15.24 1.81 -2.21
C PRO A 2 -16.19 2.94 -1.76
N LEU A 3 -15.82 3.67 -0.73
CA LEU A 3 -16.62 4.78 -0.20
C LEU A 3 -16.41 6.07 -1.01
N ARG A 4 -15.30 6.18 -1.74
CA ARG A 4 -14.92 7.33 -2.56
C ARG A 4 -13.92 6.91 -3.65
N LYS A 5 -13.67 7.81 -4.60
CA LYS A 5 -12.59 7.63 -5.59
C LYS A 5 -11.23 7.65 -4.90
N ALA A 6 -10.29 6.83 -5.36
CA ALA A 6 -8.92 6.80 -4.87
C ALA A 6 -8.23 8.16 -5.04
N ILE A 7 -7.38 8.53 -4.08
CA ILE A 7 -6.47 9.67 -4.20
C ILE A 7 -5.21 9.15 -4.91
N LEU A 8 -4.85 9.77 -6.02
CA LEU A 8 -3.70 9.34 -6.82
C LEU A 8 -2.37 9.59 -6.08
N TRP A 9 -1.34 8.85 -6.46
CA TRP A 9 0.00 8.96 -5.87
C TRP A 9 0.61 10.35 -6.02
N ASN A 10 0.32 11.04 -7.13
CA ASN A 10 0.81 12.40 -7.46
C ASN A 10 -0.12 13.52 -6.99
N ASP A 11 -1.16 13.21 -6.23
CA ASP A 11 -2.07 14.21 -5.66
C ASP A 11 -1.46 14.79 -4.39
N THR A 12 -1.25 16.11 -4.37
CA THR A 12 -0.55 16.83 -3.30
C THR A 12 -1.47 17.56 -2.32
N ARG A 13 -2.79 17.26 -2.35
CA ARG A 13 -3.78 17.93 -1.46
C ARG A 13 -3.48 17.77 0.03
N ASN A 14 -2.68 16.80 0.40
CA ASN A 14 -2.33 16.39 1.76
C ASN A 14 -0.97 16.93 2.26
N SER A 15 -0.44 17.98 1.67
CA SER A 15 0.83 18.60 2.09
C SER A 15 0.81 19.13 3.53
N ILE A 16 -0.36 19.57 4.02
CA ILE A 16 -0.53 20.00 5.42
C ILE A 16 -0.39 18.79 6.35
N GLN A 17 -0.97 17.65 5.97
CA GLN A 17 -0.89 16.43 6.75
C GLN A 17 0.53 15.86 6.81
N CYS A 18 1.31 16.00 5.74
CA CYS A 18 2.74 15.67 5.77
C CYS A 18 3.45 16.47 6.88
N ARG A 19 3.26 17.78 6.93
CA ARG A 19 3.85 18.62 7.99
C ARG A 19 3.35 18.27 9.39
N GLN A 20 2.10 17.85 9.55
CA GLN A 20 1.58 17.38 10.84
C GLN A 20 2.34 16.14 11.32
N ILE A 21 2.63 15.20 10.41
CA ILE A 21 3.38 13.99 10.72
C ILE A 21 4.85 14.35 11.01
N GLU A 22 5.47 15.19 10.19
CA GLU A 22 6.86 15.66 10.37
C GLU A 22 7.08 16.37 11.70
N ASN A 23 6.13 17.15 12.17
CA ASN A 23 6.21 17.83 13.47
C ASN A 23 6.29 16.87 14.66
N ILE A 24 5.79 15.64 14.51
CA ILE A 24 5.77 14.62 15.57
C ILE A 24 6.96 13.65 15.43
N TYR A 25 7.22 13.19 14.19
CA TYR A 25 8.17 12.10 13.92
C TYR A 25 9.47 12.56 13.25
N GLY A 26 9.60 13.84 12.86
CA GLY A 26 10.72 14.33 12.07
C GLY A 26 10.55 14.02 10.57
N GLU A 27 11.65 14.05 9.84
CA GLU A 27 11.65 13.94 8.38
C GLU A 27 11.34 12.53 7.86
N ARG A 28 11.37 11.51 8.72
CA ARG A 28 11.20 10.10 8.35
C ARG A 28 10.31 9.37 9.35
N LEU A 29 9.52 8.45 8.82
CA LEU A 29 8.69 7.54 9.59
C LEU A 29 8.79 6.14 8.98
N ASN A 30 9.05 5.13 9.83
CA ASN A 30 9.23 3.74 9.38
C ASN A 30 10.19 3.64 8.17
N TYR A 31 11.36 4.30 8.27
CA TYR A 31 12.44 4.36 7.27
C TYR A 31 12.11 5.15 5.99
N ASN A 32 10.88 5.58 5.78
CA ASN A 32 10.47 6.34 4.61
C ASN A 32 10.44 7.85 4.88
N PRO A 33 10.75 8.68 3.86
CA PRO A 33 10.47 10.11 3.95
C PRO A 33 8.96 10.35 4.01
N ILE A 34 8.54 11.45 4.64
CA ILE A 34 7.13 11.82 4.71
C ILE A 34 6.77 12.63 3.47
N LEU A 35 6.06 12.02 2.53
CA LEU A 35 5.71 12.64 1.25
C LEU A 35 4.21 12.49 0.97
N GLU A 36 3.69 13.39 0.15
CA GLU A 36 2.28 13.40 -0.25
C GLU A 36 1.86 12.12 -1.00
N GLY A 37 2.80 11.44 -1.64
CA GLY A 37 2.55 10.17 -2.34
C GLY A 37 2.14 9.03 -1.42
N PHE A 38 2.53 9.05 -0.16
CA PHE A 38 2.29 7.98 0.80
C PHE A 38 0.86 7.98 1.38
N THR A 39 0.49 6.86 2.01
CA THR A 39 -0.90 6.60 2.38
C THR A 39 -1.34 7.37 3.63
N LEU A 40 -0.54 7.38 4.71
CA LEU A 40 -0.91 8.03 5.96
C LEU A 40 -1.33 9.50 5.79
N PRO A 41 -0.57 10.37 5.08
CA PRO A 41 -0.99 11.75 4.86
C PRO A 41 -2.34 11.85 4.12
N LYS A 42 -2.63 10.94 3.18
CA LYS A 42 -3.91 10.89 2.47
C LYS A 42 -5.06 10.46 3.38
N MET A 43 -4.82 9.50 4.27
CA MET A 43 -5.80 9.06 5.27
C MET A 43 -6.18 10.22 6.21
N LEU A 44 -5.17 10.96 6.71
CA LEU A 44 -5.41 12.14 7.55
C LEU A 44 -6.18 13.22 6.80
N TRP A 45 -5.90 13.41 5.51
CA TRP A 45 -6.66 14.36 4.70
C TRP A 45 -8.14 13.95 4.63
N VAL A 46 -8.44 12.66 4.37
CA VAL A 46 -9.83 12.15 4.33
C VAL A 46 -10.49 12.29 5.71
N GLN A 47 -9.79 11.94 6.78
CA GLN A 47 -10.29 12.08 8.15
C GLN A 47 -10.71 13.51 8.46
N GLN A 48 -9.91 14.51 8.06
CA GLN A 48 -10.12 15.92 8.37
C GLN A 48 -11.12 16.61 7.45
N HIS A 49 -11.21 16.23 6.17
CA HIS A 49 -12.02 16.92 5.17
C HIS A 49 -13.28 16.16 4.74
N GLU A 50 -13.32 14.86 4.98
CA GLU A 50 -14.43 13.97 4.62
C GLU A 50 -14.84 13.10 5.84
N PRO A 51 -15.16 13.67 7.01
CA PRO A 51 -15.38 12.92 8.26
C PRO A 51 -16.56 11.94 8.16
N GLU A 52 -17.58 12.24 7.36
CA GLU A 52 -18.70 11.33 7.12
C GLU A 52 -18.27 10.08 6.34
N ILE A 53 -17.29 10.21 5.44
CA ILE A 53 -16.69 9.08 4.74
C ILE A 53 -15.79 8.33 5.71
N TRP A 54 -14.94 9.05 6.45
CA TRP A 54 -13.99 8.46 7.40
C TRP A 54 -14.70 7.59 8.45
N SER A 55 -15.81 8.05 9.01
CA SER A 55 -16.58 7.30 10.03
C SER A 55 -17.14 5.96 9.55
N ARG A 56 -17.12 5.71 8.23
CA ARG A 56 -17.63 4.49 7.59
C ARG A 56 -16.52 3.59 7.06
N VAL A 57 -15.25 3.99 7.25
CA VAL A 57 -14.11 3.18 6.78
C VAL A 57 -14.00 1.95 7.67
N ASP A 58 -14.06 0.81 7.05
CA ASP A 58 -13.88 -0.50 7.67
C ASP A 58 -12.44 -1.02 7.46
N VAL A 59 -11.89 -0.75 6.28
CA VAL A 59 -10.52 -1.11 5.94
C VAL A 59 -9.98 -0.18 4.85
N PHE A 60 -8.69 0.14 4.89
CA PHE A 60 -8.05 0.83 3.77
C PHE A 60 -7.33 -0.15 2.85
N MET A 61 -7.27 0.17 1.57
CA MET A 61 -6.61 -0.64 0.54
C MET A 61 -5.86 0.26 -0.43
N LEU A 62 -4.73 -0.23 -0.94
CA LEU A 62 -4.06 0.34 -2.10
C LEU A 62 -4.69 -0.19 -3.40
N PRO A 63 -4.45 0.46 -4.55
CA PRO A 63 -5.08 0.04 -5.82
C PRO A 63 -4.85 -1.42 -6.18
N LYS A 64 -3.66 -1.96 -5.94
CA LYS A 64 -3.35 -3.38 -6.17
C LYS A 64 -4.17 -4.29 -5.27
N ASP A 65 -4.32 -3.94 -3.99
CA ASP A 65 -5.12 -4.72 -3.03
C ASP A 65 -6.59 -4.73 -3.42
N TYR A 66 -7.11 -3.58 -3.88
CA TYR A 66 -8.49 -3.50 -4.35
C TYR A 66 -8.72 -4.31 -5.63
N LEU A 67 -7.79 -4.27 -6.58
CA LEU A 67 -7.86 -5.13 -7.77
C LEU A 67 -7.88 -6.62 -7.38
N ARG A 68 -6.98 -7.02 -6.49
CA ARG A 68 -6.93 -8.39 -5.98
C ARG A 68 -8.22 -8.78 -5.23
N TYR A 69 -8.76 -7.86 -4.43
CA TYR A 69 -10.07 -8.07 -3.81
C TYR A 69 -11.18 -8.28 -4.85
N CYS A 70 -11.20 -7.53 -5.94
CA CYS A 70 -12.16 -7.74 -7.03
C CYS A 70 -12.01 -9.13 -7.65
N LEU A 71 -10.80 -9.66 -7.74
CA LEU A 71 -10.54 -10.99 -8.29
C LEU A 71 -10.93 -12.12 -7.35
N THR A 72 -10.67 -11.97 -6.05
CA THR A 72 -10.69 -13.07 -5.07
C THR A 72 -11.70 -12.90 -3.94
N GLN A 73 -12.21 -11.70 -3.73
CA GLN A 73 -13.01 -11.29 -2.56
C GLN A 73 -12.26 -11.43 -1.22
N THR A 74 -10.92 -11.52 -1.25
CA THR A 74 -10.08 -11.58 -0.04
C THR A 74 -9.36 -10.25 0.20
N ILE A 75 -9.25 -9.86 1.47
CA ILE A 75 -8.64 -8.59 1.88
C ILE A 75 -7.29 -8.87 2.51
N HIS A 76 -6.23 -8.35 1.88
CA HIS A 76 -4.87 -8.41 2.41
C HIS A 76 -4.08 -7.20 1.89
N MET A 77 -2.96 -6.89 2.53
CA MET A 77 -1.91 -6.02 2.00
C MET A 77 -0.58 -6.74 2.11
N GLU A 78 0.26 -6.65 1.09
CA GLU A 78 1.56 -7.29 1.12
C GLU A 78 2.66 -6.29 1.58
N TYR A 79 3.76 -6.84 2.09
CA TYR A 79 4.77 -6.08 2.82
C TYR A 79 5.41 -4.93 2.03
N SER A 80 5.70 -5.08 0.72
CA SER A 80 6.37 -4.03 -0.03
C SER A 80 5.46 -2.81 -0.26
N ASP A 81 4.16 -3.02 -0.51
CA ASP A 81 3.18 -1.93 -0.56
C ASP A 81 2.86 -1.39 0.84
N ALA A 82 2.82 -2.24 1.87
CA ALA A 82 2.63 -1.81 3.25
C ALA A 82 3.72 -0.82 3.69
N CYS A 83 4.96 -0.98 3.24
CA CYS A 83 6.05 -0.02 3.47
C CYS A 83 5.70 1.39 2.98
N SER A 84 4.98 1.53 1.88
CA SER A 84 4.56 2.83 1.33
C SER A 84 3.42 3.50 2.09
N THR A 85 2.91 2.86 3.14
CA THR A 85 1.81 3.43 3.94
C THR A 85 2.28 4.41 5.01
N LEU A 86 3.54 4.37 5.43
CA LEU A 86 4.11 4.97 6.64
C LEU A 86 3.59 4.34 7.95
N LEU A 87 2.81 3.27 7.88
CA LEU A 87 2.18 2.59 9.01
C LEU A 87 2.73 1.16 9.23
N PHE A 88 3.75 0.76 8.48
CA PHE A 88 4.34 -0.57 8.53
C PHE A 88 5.80 -0.51 8.94
N ASN A 89 6.20 -1.33 9.91
CA ASN A 89 7.59 -1.50 10.31
C ASN A 89 8.19 -2.71 9.56
N PRO A 90 9.18 -2.49 8.67
CA PRO A 90 9.79 -3.57 7.91
C PRO A 90 10.70 -4.49 8.72
N GLU A 91 11.16 -4.10 9.92
CA GLU A 91 12.03 -4.94 10.75
C GLU A 91 11.27 -6.12 11.38
N ASN A 92 10.06 -5.86 11.88
CA ASN A 92 9.23 -6.90 12.49
C ASN A 92 8.08 -7.36 11.59
N CYS A 93 7.92 -6.75 10.41
CA CYS A 93 6.84 -7.04 9.45
C CYS A 93 5.43 -6.86 10.05
N GLU A 94 5.23 -5.80 10.83
CA GLU A 94 3.99 -5.53 11.53
C GLU A 94 3.49 -4.09 11.29
N TRP A 95 2.19 -3.88 11.50
CA TRP A 95 1.62 -2.54 11.53
C TRP A 95 2.11 -1.76 12.76
N THR A 96 2.57 -0.53 12.55
CA THR A 96 2.99 0.41 13.59
C THR A 96 1.75 1.08 14.19
N ARG A 97 1.04 0.36 15.06
CA ARG A 97 -0.25 0.80 15.60
C ARG A 97 -0.16 2.05 16.46
N ASP A 98 0.94 2.27 17.17
CA ASP A 98 1.21 3.46 17.97
C ASP A 98 1.23 4.74 17.11
N VAL A 99 1.71 4.65 15.88
CA VAL A 99 1.59 5.74 14.90
C VAL A 99 0.12 5.99 14.55
N GLY A 100 -0.62 4.92 14.29
CA GLY A 100 -2.06 5.04 14.01
C GLY A 100 -2.84 5.62 15.18
N ASP A 101 -2.53 5.20 16.40
CA ASP A 101 -3.17 5.69 17.63
C ASP A 101 -2.90 7.19 17.83
N THR A 102 -1.67 7.66 17.54
CA THR A 102 -1.32 9.09 17.58
C THR A 102 -2.24 9.95 16.72
N PHE A 103 -2.70 9.41 15.60
CA PHE A 103 -3.57 10.12 14.65
C PHE A 103 -5.04 9.66 14.70
N ASN A 104 -5.42 8.82 15.65
CA ASN A 104 -6.77 8.25 15.79
C ASN A 104 -7.26 7.56 14.50
N ILE A 105 -6.38 6.77 13.87
CA ILE A 105 -6.71 6.04 12.65
C ILE A 105 -7.74 4.93 12.90
N GLY A 106 -7.74 4.34 14.10
CA GLY A 106 -8.60 3.21 14.44
C GLY A 106 -8.08 1.87 13.88
N ASP A 107 -8.84 0.81 14.07
CA ASP A 107 -8.45 -0.54 13.65
C ASP A 107 -8.98 -0.88 12.24
N ILE A 108 -8.48 -0.16 11.25
CA ILE A 108 -8.86 -0.30 9.84
C ILE A 108 -7.76 -0.94 8.98
N TYR A 109 -6.81 -1.61 9.61
CA TYR A 109 -5.66 -2.20 8.94
C TYR A 109 -6.02 -3.54 8.28
N PRO A 110 -5.67 -3.74 6.98
CA PRO A 110 -5.84 -5.05 6.36
C PRO A 110 -4.84 -6.06 6.94
N PRO A 111 -5.16 -7.37 6.94
CA PRO A 111 -4.20 -8.42 7.25
C PRO A 111 -2.98 -8.36 6.33
N LEU A 112 -1.79 -8.53 6.91
CA LEU A 112 -0.53 -8.51 6.18
C LEU A 112 -0.17 -9.90 5.64
N VAL A 113 0.41 -9.92 4.44
CA VAL A 113 0.91 -11.16 3.79
C VAL A 113 2.24 -10.90 3.08
N GLN A 114 3.00 -11.95 2.83
CA GLN A 114 4.20 -11.88 2.01
C GLN A 114 3.82 -11.76 0.52
N SER A 115 4.69 -11.13 -0.28
CA SER A 115 4.44 -10.88 -1.71
C SER A 115 4.14 -12.14 -2.52
N HIS A 116 4.73 -13.28 -2.15
CA HIS A 116 4.53 -14.57 -2.82
C HIS A 116 3.40 -15.43 -2.23
N SER A 117 2.66 -14.91 -1.24
CA SER A 117 1.57 -15.66 -0.62
C SER A 117 0.42 -15.88 -1.60
N TYR A 118 -0.07 -17.11 -1.65
CA TYR A 118 -1.35 -17.42 -2.27
C TYR A 118 -2.48 -16.77 -1.45
N VAL A 119 -3.39 -16.07 -2.13
CA VAL A 119 -4.46 -15.30 -1.48
C VAL A 119 -5.85 -15.66 -1.96
N GLY A 120 -5.98 -16.70 -2.77
CA GLY A 120 -7.24 -17.23 -3.25
C GLY A 120 -7.23 -17.51 -4.75
N ASN A 121 -8.33 -18.01 -5.25
CA ASN A 121 -8.56 -18.15 -6.69
C ASN A 121 -9.44 -17.00 -7.20
N VAL A 122 -9.43 -16.79 -8.50
CA VAL A 122 -10.42 -15.95 -9.16
C VAL A 122 -11.81 -16.51 -8.85
N THR A 123 -12.75 -15.63 -8.48
CA THR A 123 -14.12 -16.05 -8.18
C THR A 123 -14.76 -16.72 -9.39
N GLU A 124 -15.60 -17.72 -9.17
CA GLU A 124 -16.27 -18.44 -10.24
C GLU A 124 -17.07 -17.52 -11.19
N SER A 125 -17.76 -16.52 -10.63
CA SER A 125 -18.50 -15.52 -11.40
C SER A 125 -17.60 -14.76 -12.36
N LEU A 126 -16.45 -14.28 -11.87
CA LEU A 126 -15.52 -13.50 -12.68
C LEU A 126 -14.76 -14.39 -13.68
N ALA A 127 -14.40 -15.61 -13.27
CA ALA A 127 -13.77 -16.59 -14.17
C ALA A 127 -14.68 -16.89 -15.37
N ASN A 128 -15.98 -17.10 -15.15
CA ASN A 128 -16.96 -17.31 -16.20
C ASN A 128 -17.10 -16.08 -17.12
N GLU A 129 -17.15 -14.86 -16.56
CA GLU A 129 -17.24 -13.61 -17.32
C GLU A 129 -16.02 -13.39 -18.22
N LEU A 130 -14.82 -13.70 -17.72
CA LEU A 130 -13.56 -13.51 -18.43
C LEU A 130 -13.12 -14.72 -19.27
N GLY A 131 -13.85 -15.82 -19.26
CA GLY A 131 -13.48 -17.06 -19.96
C GLY A 131 -12.24 -17.74 -19.36
N LEU A 132 -12.02 -17.59 -18.06
CA LEU A 132 -10.91 -18.19 -17.32
C LEU A 132 -11.36 -19.48 -16.61
N SER A 133 -10.39 -20.32 -16.25
CA SER A 133 -10.66 -21.40 -15.29
C SER A 133 -10.85 -20.84 -13.88
N SER A 134 -11.76 -21.42 -13.11
CA SER A 134 -11.91 -21.12 -11.67
C SER A 134 -10.69 -21.54 -10.82
N ASP A 135 -9.78 -22.33 -11.39
CA ASP A 135 -8.55 -22.77 -10.73
C ASP A 135 -7.41 -21.75 -10.83
N VAL A 136 -7.64 -20.62 -11.49
CA VAL A 136 -6.60 -19.56 -11.61
C VAL A 136 -6.28 -19.02 -10.23
N ALA A 137 -5.08 -19.35 -9.77
CA ALA A 137 -4.55 -18.91 -8.48
C ALA A 137 -4.09 -17.45 -8.53
N VAL A 138 -4.41 -16.72 -7.48
CA VAL A 138 -3.99 -15.31 -7.30
C VAL A 138 -3.01 -15.25 -6.13
N TYR A 139 -1.92 -14.54 -6.36
CA TYR A 139 -0.88 -14.27 -5.35
C TYR A 139 -0.88 -12.80 -4.96
N ALA A 140 -0.32 -12.48 -3.79
CA ALA A 140 -0.35 -11.13 -3.23
C ALA A 140 0.32 -10.09 -4.14
N GLY A 141 1.39 -10.48 -4.84
CA GLY A 141 2.15 -9.57 -5.70
C GLY A 141 3.09 -8.68 -4.89
N GLY A 142 3.63 -7.65 -5.52
CA GLY A 142 4.56 -6.71 -4.88
C GLY A 142 4.40 -5.29 -5.42
N GLY A 143 4.99 -4.32 -4.74
CA GLY A 143 5.11 -2.95 -5.23
C GLY A 143 5.90 -2.91 -6.55
N ASP A 144 5.56 -1.97 -7.42
CA ASP A 144 6.12 -1.88 -8.79
C ASP A 144 7.64 -1.79 -8.82
N ASN A 145 8.25 -0.97 -7.96
CA ASN A 145 9.70 -0.84 -7.86
C ASN A 145 10.37 -2.14 -7.39
N ALA A 146 9.79 -2.83 -6.40
CA ALA A 146 10.32 -4.10 -5.91
C ALA A 146 10.22 -5.19 -6.98
N CYS A 147 9.07 -5.32 -7.65
CA CYS A 147 8.89 -6.24 -8.76
C CYS A 147 9.82 -5.91 -9.94
N GLY A 148 9.99 -4.62 -10.25
CA GLY A 148 10.91 -4.15 -11.29
C GLY A 148 12.37 -4.50 -11.00
N ALA A 149 12.80 -4.37 -9.74
CA ALA A 149 14.15 -4.75 -9.33
C ALA A 149 14.40 -6.26 -9.49
N ILE A 150 13.45 -7.09 -9.01
CA ILE A 150 13.50 -8.55 -9.18
C ILE A 150 13.54 -8.91 -10.68
N GLY A 151 12.65 -8.30 -11.48
CA GLY A 151 12.60 -8.51 -12.93
C GLY A 151 13.89 -8.11 -13.65
N ALA A 152 14.61 -7.13 -13.12
CA ALA A 152 15.92 -6.71 -13.62
C ALA A 152 17.09 -7.57 -13.08
N GLY A 153 16.81 -8.58 -12.25
CA GLY A 153 17.83 -9.46 -11.66
C GLY A 153 18.56 -8.90 -10.46
N VAL A 154 18.04 -7.84 -9.83
CA VAL A 154 18.60 -7.26 -8.59
C VAL A 154 18.12 -8.08 -7.39
N ILE A 155 18.76 -9.24 -7.19
CA ILE A 155 18.39 -10.23 -6.17
C ILE A 155 19.61 -10.70 -5.33
N HIS A 156 20.76 -10.11 -5.55
CA HIS A 156 22.01 -10.46 -4.86
C HIS A 156 22.59 -9.25 -4.13
N ASP A 157 23.23 -9.49 -3.00
CA ASP A 157 24.00 -8.47 -2.28
C ASP A 157 24.93 -7.72 -3.23
N LYS A 158 25.02 -6.39 -3.08
CA LYS A 158 25.84 -5.47 -3.90
C LYS A 158 25.37 -5.31 -5.34
N SER A 159 24.18 -5.77 -5.70
CA SER A 159 23.55 -5.41 -6.96
C SER A 159 22.66 -4.18 -6.78
N ALA A 160 22.57 -3.36 -7.81
CA ALA A 160 21.73 -2.16 -7.79
C ALA A 160 20.99 -1.99 -9.11
N LEU A 161 19.77 -1.45 -9.04
CA LEU A 161 19.00 -0.97 -10.17
C LEU A 161 19.10 0.55 -10.23
N CYS A 162 19.43 1.09 -11.38
CA CYS A 162 19.28 2.50 -11.68
C CYS A 162 18.25 2.65 -12.80
N SER A 163 17.08 3.16 -12.47
CA SER A 163 16.01 3.44 -13.42
C SER A 163 15.97 4.94 -13.72
N ILE A 164 16.11 5.31 -14.99
CA ILE A 164 16.15 6.70 -15.45
C ILE A 164 15.02 6.93 -16.44
N GLY A 165 14.07 7.80 -16.08
CA GLY A 165 12.97 8.24 -16.93
C GLY A 165 12.72 9.73 -16.69
N THR A 166 11.46 10.15 -16.59
CA THR A 166 11.10 11.49 -16.15
C THR A 166 11.56 11.76 -14.71
N SER A 167 11.63 10.70 -13.90
CA SER A 167 12.25 10.68 -12.57
C SER A 167 13.36 9.62 -12.55
N GLY A 168 14.22 9.66 -11.52
CA GLY A 168 15.26 8.66 -11.30
C GLY A 168 15.02 7.89 -10.01
N VAL A 169 15.23 6.56 -10.05
CA VAL A 169 15.21 5.69 -8.86
C VAL A 169 16.48 4.88 -8.83
N VAL A 170 17.13 4.86 -7.68
CA VAL A 170 18.23 3.93 -7.38
C VAL A 170 17.77 3.01 -6.28
N LEU A 171 17.80 1.71 -6.55
CA LEU A 171 17.47 0.65 -5.59
C LEU A 171 18.67 -0.28 -5.49
N ASN A 172 19.09 -0.58 -4.28
CA ASN A 172 20.16 -1.55 -4.00
C ASN A 172 19.70 -2.60 -3.00
N VAL A 173 20.31 -3.76 -3.07
CA VAL A 173 20.13 -4.87 -2.13
C VAL A 173 21.37 -5.00 -1.25
#